data_7ac14d52dab3e50b07c374ff34560bed
#
_entry.id   7ac14d52dab3e50b07c374ff34560bed
#
_cell.length_a   1.000
_cell.length_b   1.000
_cell.length_c   1.000
_cell.angle_alpha   90.00
_cell.angle_beta   90.00
_cell.angle_gamma   90.00
#
_symmetry.space_group_name_H-M   'P 1'
#
loop_
_entity.id
_entity.type
_entity.pdbx_description
1 polymer ?
#
loop_
_entity_poly.entity_id
_entity_poly.type
_entity_poly.pdbx_seq_one_letter_code
_entity_poly.pdbx_strand_id
1 'polypeptide(L)'
;ADKGLAGAYNQNVLREAEGMLSAHHDTRLFVVGEYGRAHFSTTEYKVERSFLYTAQNPTIRRAREISELLLDLYNRGEIGKIYVIYTDMDAKLECTPRSTRLLPFHRKDFLTHEGERAVESPFEFVPSVEAVLDNATESYITGFIYSALVASFCCEQESRMSAMSA
;
A
#
# COMPACT_ATOMS: atom_id res chain seq x y z
N ALA A 1 -5.74 -3.53 8.74
CA ALA A 1 -6.32 -4.22 9.91
C ALA A 1 -6.94 -3.19 10.85
N ASP A 2 -8.26 -3.15 10.91
CA ASP A 2 -8.97 -2.09 11.63
C ASP A 2 -9.88 -2.60 12.74
N LYS A 3 -10.77 -3.54 12.45
CA LYS A 3 -11.73 -4.08 13.43
C LYS A 3 -11.59 -5.59 13.58
N GLY A 4 -12.03 -6.10 14.75
CA GLY A 4 -12.16 -7.53 15.01
C GLY A 4 -13.34 -8.20 14.27
N LEU A 5 -13.59 -9.45 14.59
CA LEU A 5 -14.67 -10.28 14.03
C LEU A 5 -14.58 -10.49 12.51
N ALA A 6 -13.37 -10.45 11.95
CA ALA A 6 -13.09 -10.66 10.53
C ALA A 6 -12.31 -11.98 10.30
N GLY A 7 -12.63 -13.03 11.07
CA GLY A 7 -11.96 -14.32 10.95
C GLY A 7 -10.44 -14.19 11.05
N ALA A 8 -9.72 -14.86 10.15
CA ALA A 8 -8.26 -14.83 10.10
C ALA A 8 -7.66 -13.61 9.37
N TYR A 9 -8.49 -12.70 8.84
CA TYR A 9 -8.05 -11.56 8.02
C TYR A 9 -6.92 -10.75 8.68
N ASN A 10 -7.18 -10.25 9.89
CA ASN A 10 -6.20 -9.43 10.62
C ASN A 10 -4.90 -10.19 10.89
N GLN A 11 -5.00 -11.43 11.34
CA GLN A 11 -3.83 -12.25 11.66
C GLN A 11 -2.96 -12.54 10.42
N ASN A 12 -3.58 -12.77 9.27
CA ASN A 12 -2.86 -13.05 8.04
C ASN A 12 -2.06 -11.83 7.56
N VAL A 13 -2.66 -10.63 7.60
CA VAL A 13 -1.98 -9.38 7.24
C VAL A 13 -0.84 -9.06 8.21
N LEU A 14 -1.07 -9.25 9.51
CA LEU A 14 -0.03 -9.00 10.52
C LEU A 14 1.14 -9.98 10.39
N ARG A 15 0.87 -11.26 10.12
CA ARG A 15 1.92 -12.26 9.89
C ARG A 15 2.79 -11.92 8.67
N GLU A 16 2.19 -11.45 7.58
CA GLU A 16 2.93 -10.99 6.40
C GLU A 16 3.82 -9.78 6.75
N ALA A 17 3.27 -8.82 7.54
CA ALA A 17 4.02 -7.67 7.98
C ALA A 17 5.19 -8.03 8.91
N GLU A 18 4.98 -8.91 9.87
CA GLU A 18 6.04 -9.40 10.78
C GLU A 18 7.14 -10.16 10.04
N GLY A 19 6.75 -10.96 9.03
CA GLY A 19 7.70 -11.65 8.17
C GLY A 19 8.62 -10.67 7.42
N MET A 20 8.08 -9.57 6.92
CA MET A 20 8.88 -8.52 6.28
C MET A 20 9.74 -7.73 7.27
N LEU A 21 9.20 -7.39 8.43
CA LEU A 21 9.93 -6.65 9.47
C LEU A 21 11.10 -7.45 10.01
N SER A 22 10.94 -8.75 10.21
CA SER A 22 12.03 -9.64 10.67
C SER A 22 13.16 -9.77 9.64
N ALA A 23 12.86 -9.63 8.37
CA ALA A 23 13.86 -9.67 7.30
C ALA A 23 14.58 -8.33 7.09
N HIS A 24 14.05 -7.22 7.60
CA HIS A 24 14.55 -5.86 7.36
C HIS A 24 14.59 -5.08 8.67
N HIS A 25 15.73 -5.11 9.36
CA HIS A 25 15.87 -4.51 10.71
C HIS A 25 15.82 -2.97 10.76
N ASP A 26 16.15 -2.28 9.67
CA ASP A 26 16.07 -0.81 9.58
C ASP A 26 14.82 -0.39 8.81
N THR A 27 13.65 -0.61 9.43
CA THR A 27 12.37 -0.35 8.80
C THR A 27 11.55 0.63 9.64
N ARG A 28 11.00 1.67 8.99
CA ARG A 28 9.99 2.55 9.57
C ARG A 28 8.60 1.99 9.27
N LEU A 29 7.81 1.75 10.29
CA LEU A 29 6.49 1.15 10.16
C LEU A 29 5.39 2.20 10.18
N PHE A 30 4.59 2.23 9.12
CA PHE A 30 3.38 3.05 9.00
C PHE A 30 2.16 2.13 9.01
N VAL A 31 1.24 2.36 9.92
CA VAL A 31 0.11 1.45 10.14
C VAL A 31 -1.20 2.12 9.79
N VAL A 32 -2.04 1.43 9.03
CA VAL A 32 -3.41 1.85 8.72
C VAL A 32 -4.40 0.99 9.50
N GLY A 33 -5.22 1.64 10.33
CA GLY A 33 -6.25 1.01 11.15
C GLY A 33 -5.85 0.74 12.60
N GLU A 34 -6.87 0.63 13.43
CA GLU A 34 -6.71 0.54 14.90
C GLU A 34 -6.19 -0.82 15.34
N TYR A 35 -6.64 -1.90 14.71
CA TYR A 35 -6.20 -3.25 15.09
C TYR A 35 -4.69 -3.44 14.87
N GLY A 36 -4.18 -2.98 13.74
CA GLY A 36 -2.74 -3.02 13.47
C GLY A 36 -1.94 -2.14 14.44
N ARG A 37 -2.44 -0.93 14.75
CA ARG A 37 -1.81 -0.06 15.72
C ARG A 37 -1.72 -0.71 17.11
N ALA A 38 -2.82 -1.29 17.58
CA ALA A 38 -2.87 -1.96 18.88
C ALA A 38 -1.90 -3.15 18.93
N HIS A 39 -1.85 -3.96 17.87
CA HIS A 39 -0.95 -5.10 17.77
C HIS A 39 0.52 -4.67 17.86
N PHE A 40 0.96 -3.75 17.00
CA PHE A 40 2.35 -3.31 16.98
C PHE A 40 2.76 -2.48 18.20
N SER A 41 1.81 -1.90 18.94
CA SER A 41 2.13 -1.23 20.22
C SER A 41 2.59 -2.18 21.32
N THR A 42 2.33 -3.48 21.18
CA THR A 42 2.77 -4.53 22.12
C THR A 42 4.04 -5.26 21.67
N THR A 43 4.56 -4.93 20.51
CA THR A 43 5.76 -5.52 19.93
C THR A 43 6.96 -4.57 20.06
N GLU A 44 8.15 -5.07 19.75
CA GLU A 44 9.38 -4.25 19.72
C GLU A 44 9.47 -3.31 18.50
N TYR A 45 8.57 -3.47 17.53
CA TYR A 45 8.57 -2.66 16.31
C TYR A 45 8.00 -1.27 16.56
N LYS A 46 8.79 -0.25 16.26
CA LYS A 46 8.37 1.14 16.44
C LYS A 46 7.45 1.58 15.31
N VAL A 47 6.22 1.91 15.65
CA VAL A 47 5.29 2.56 14.73
C VAL A 47 5.65 4.04 14.59
N GLU A 48 6.06 4.47 13.41
CA GLU A 48 6.38 5.85 13.11
C GLU A 48 5.12 6.71 13.08
N ARG A 49 4.09 6.25 12.39
CA ARG A 49 2.79 6.90 12.30
C ARG A 49 1.66 5.91 12.07
N SER A 50 0.51 6.18 12.66
CA SER A 50 -0.73 5.43 12.42
C SER A 50 -1.80 6.31 11.80
N PHE A 51 -2.51 5.76 10.81
CA PHE A 51 -3.63 6.41 10.12
C PHE A 51 -4.93 5.75 10.56
N LEU A 52 -5.57 6.34 11.58
CA LEU A 52 -6.81 5.83 12.12
C LEU A 52 -8.00 6.20 11.22
N TYR A 53 -9.04 5.40 11.26
CA TYR A 53 -10.29 5.58 10.47
C TYR A 53 -10.11 5.54 8.94
N THR A 54 -8.90 5.49 8.44
CA THR A 54 -8.62 5.42 6.99
C THR A 54 -9.08 4.09 6.39
N ALA A 55 -8.89 3.00 7.13
CA ALA A 55 -9.33 1.67 6.69
C ALA A 55 -10.86 1.52 6.68
N GLN A 56 -11.59 2.27 7.51
CA GLN A 56 -13.07 2.20 7.59
C GLN A 56 -13.77 2.99 6.48
N ASN A 57 -13.11 4.00 5.94
CA ASN A 57 -13.64 4.84 4.88
C ASN A 57 -12.49 5.26 3.95
N PRO A 58 -12.06 4.36 3.05
CA PRO A 58 -11.01 4.66 2.10
C PRO A 58 -11.47 5.75 1.12
N THR A 59 -10.71 6.84 1.05
CA THR A 59 -10.91 7.94 0.11
C THR A 59 -9.61 8.29 -0.58
N ILE A 60 -9.70 8.85 -1.78
CA ILE A 60 -8.53 9.32 -2.52
C ILE A 60 -7.76 10.39 -1.76
N ARG A 61 -8.45 11.24 -1.00
CA ARG A 61 -7.84 12.26 -0.15
C ARG A 61 -6.95 11.63 0.92
N ARG A 62 -7.43 10.59 1.61
CA ARG A 62 -6.65 9.88 2.62
C ARG A 62 -5.47 9.12 2.03
N ALA A 63 -5.66 8.54 0.84
CA ALA A 63 -4.56 7.92 0.10
C ALA A 63 -3.48 8.95 -0.27
N ARG A 64 -3.89 10.16 -0.66
CA ARG A 64 -2.97 11.26 -0.96
C ARG A 64 -2.18 11.71 0.27
N GLU A 65 -2.82 11.88 1.42
CA GLU A 65 -2.15 12.22 2.68
C GLU A 65 -1.05 11.21 3.04
N ILE A 66 -1.29 9.92 2.79
CA ILE A 66 -0.29 8.88 3.01
C ILE A 66 0.83 8.97 1.97
N SER A 67 0.48 9.10 0.69
CA SER A 67 1.46 9.14 -0.41
C SER A 67 2.38 10.35 -0.31
N GLU A 68 1.84 11.53 0.00
CA GLU A 68 2.63 12.76 0.18
C GLU A 68 3.67 12.60 1.30
N LEU A 69 3.27 12.01 2.44
CA LEU A 69 4.20 11.75 3.53
C LEU A 69 5.32 10.78 3.11
N LEU A 70 4.98 9.69 2.45
CA LEU A 70 5.96 8.67 2.03
C LEU A 70 6.91 9.22 0.96
N LEU A 71 6.38 9.98 0.00
CA LEU A 71 7.19 10.60 -1.05
C LEU A 71 8.11 11.69 -0.49
N ASP A 72 7.65 12.49 0.46
CA ASP A 72 8.48 13.49 1.12
C ASP A 72 9.66 12.85 1.86
N LEU A 73 9.44 11.76 2.60
CA LEU A 73 10.51 11.01 3.24
C LEU A 73 11.48 10.37 2.24
N TYR A 74 10.95 9.86 1.13
CA TYR A 74 11.76 9.27 0.07
C TYR A 74 12.62 10.31 -0.64
N ASN A 75 12.04 11.47 -0.99
CA ASN A 75 12.73 12.55 -1.67
C ASN A 75 13.81 13.21 -0.81
N ARG A 76 13.62 13.23 0.52
CA ARG A 76 14.65 13.68 1.47
C ARG A 76 15.77 12.63 1.68
N GLY A 77 15.64 11.45 1.09
CA GLY A 77 16.61 10.38 1.29
C GLY A 77 16.57 9.72 2.67
N GLU A 78 15.51 9.97 3.45
CA GLU A 78 15.33 9.36 4.77
C GLU A 78 14.92 7.90 4.68
N ILE A 79 14.25 7.50 3.60
CA ILE A 79 13.89 6.12 3.27
C ILE A 79 14.31 5.80 1.84
N GLY A 80 14.83 4.60 1.62
CA GLY A 80 15.33 4.17 0.30
C GLY A 80 14.36 3.25 -0.45
N LYS A 81 13.41 2.64 0.26
CA LYS A 81 12.43 1.71 -0.33
C LYS A 81 11.09 1.85 0.37
N ILE A 82 10.02 1.70 -0.38
CA ILE A 82 8.64 1.71 0.13
C ILE A 82 7.95 0.41 -0.26
N TYR A 83 7.44 -0.30 0.74
CA TYR A 83 6.60 -1.48 0.56
C TYR A 83 5.21 -1.23 1.13
N VAL A 84 4.20 -1.73 0.46
CA VAL A 84 2.82 -1.74 0.96
C VAL A 84 2.38 -3.18 1.17
N ILE A 85 1.87 -3.46 2.36
CA ILE A 85 1.26 -4.74 2.70
C ILE A 85 -0.23 -4.52 2.81
N TYR A 86 -0.98 -5.25 2.03
CA TYR A 86 -2.43 -5.13 1.92
C TYR A 86 -3.04 -6.49 1.61
N THR A 87 -4.35 -6.60 1.74
CA THR A 87 -5.07 -7.80 1.32
C THR A 87 -5.76 -7.53 -0.01
N ASP A 88 -5.56 -8.44 -0.93
CA ASP A 88 -6.14 -8.39 -2.26
C ASP A 88 -7.05 -9.60 -2.48
N MET A 89 -8.08 -9.41 -3.29
CA MET A 89 -9.00 -10.46 -3.67
C MET A 89 -8.57 -11.04 -5.01
N ASP A 90 -8.32 -12.33 -5.05
CA ASP A 90 -7.93 -13.01 -6.28
C ASP A 90 -9.15 -13.35 -7.17
N ALA A 91 -8.87 -13.94 -8.34
CA ALA A 91 -9.92 -14.36 -9.28
C ALA A 91 -10.88 -15.43 -8.73
N LYS A 92 -10.52 -16.10 -7.62
CA LYS A 92 -11.34 -17.09 -6.92
C LYS A 92 -12.14 -16.50 -5.77
N LEU A 93 -12.10 -15.16 -5.61
CA LEU A 93 -12.69 -14.43 -4.49
C LEU A 93 -12.06 -14.76 -3.13
N GLU A 94 -10.82 -15.27 -3.13
CA GLU A 94 -10.06 -15.50 -1.91
C GLU A 94 -9.26 -14.26 -1.54
N CYS A 95 -9.37 -13.85 -0.27
CA CYS A 95 -8.66 -12.69 0.26
C CYS A 95 -7.29 -13.09 0.78
N THR A 96 -6.24 -12.74 0.07
CA THR A 96 -4.85 -13.07 0.41
C THR A 96 -4.02 -11.82 0.71
N PRO A 97 -3.19 -11.83 1.77
CA PRO A 97 -2.25 -10.75 2.02
C PRO A 97 -1.18 -10.72 0.92
N ARG A 98 -0.82 -9.52 0.50
CA ARG A 98 0.23 -9.26 -0.49
C ARG A 98 1.16 -8.18 0.00
N SER A 99 2.42 -8.29 -0.38
CA SER A 99 3.41 -7.23 -0.22
C SER A 99 3.88 -6.77 -1.59
N THR A 100 3.83 -5.46 -1.82
CA THR A 100 4.25 -4.87 -3.08
C THR A 100 5.22 -3.73 -2.82
N ARG A 101 6.34 -3.71 -3.56
CA ARG A 101 7.27 -2.61 -3.52
C ARG A 101 6.76 -1.47 -4.41
N LEU A 102 6.55 -0.30 -3.82
CA LEU A 102 6.15 0.90 -4.56
C LEU A 102 7.34 1.67 -5.10
N LEU A 103 8.39 1.83 -4.31
CA LEU A 103 9.58 2.55 -4.70
C LEU A 103 10.85 1.81 -4.25
N PRO A 104 11.94 1.90 -5.00
CA PRO A 104 12.04 2.41 -6.37
C PRO A 104 11.30 1.51 -7.35
N PHE A 105 10.84 2.08 -8.46
CA PHE A 105 10.16 1.32 -9.51
C PHE A 105 11.07 0.26 -10.13
N HIS A 106 10.51 -0.89 -10.43
CA HIS A 106 11.13 -1.85 -11.32
C HIS A 106 10.73 -1.56 -12.76
N ARG A 107 11.71 -1.55 -13.67
CA ARG A 107 11.44 -1.42 -15.10
C ARG A 107 10.45 -2.50 -15.60
N LYS A 108 10.45 -3.67 -14.97
CA LYS A 108 9.53 -4.77 -15.27
C LYS A 108 8.06 -4.47 -14.93
N ASP A 109 7.81 -3.58 -13.99
CA ASP A 109 6.46 -3.23 -13.55
C ASP A 109 5.70 -2.44 -14.62
N PHE A 110 6.42 -1.89 -15.61
CA PHE A 110 5.88 -1.10 -16.72
C PHE A 110 5.92 -1.83 -18.08
N LEU A 111 6.47 -3.05 -18.13
CA LEU A 111 6.57 -3.83 -19.36
C LEU A 111 5.39 -4.82 -19.49
N THR A 112 4.17 -4.31 -19.55
CA THR A 112 2.96 -5.15 -19.64
C THR A 112 2.54 -5.54 -21.05
N HIS A 113 3.15 -4.99 -22.10
CA HIS A 113 2.87 -5.43 -23.48
C HIS A 113 4.14 -5.45 -24.33
N GLU A 114 4.65 -6.65 -24.59
CA GLU A 114 5.51 -6.89 -25.74
C GLU A 114 4.68 -6.65 -27.01
N GLY A 115 4.88 -5.52 -27.66
CA GLY A 115 4.24 -5.26 -28.95
C GLY A 115 3.91 -3.81 -29.28
N GLU A 116 3.97 -2.89 -28.35
CA GLU A 116 3.78 -1.48 -28.70
C GLU A 116 5.08 -0.89 -29.24
N ARG A 117 5.08 -0.63 -30.54
CA ARG A 117 6.11 0.15 -31.20
C ARG A 117 6.28 1.46 -30.45
N ALA A 118 7.51 1.79 -30.06
CA ALA A 118 7.86 3.10 -29.60
C ALA A 118 7.35 4.12 -30.64
N VAL A 119 6.32 4.87 -30.27
CA VAL A 119 5.84 5.96 -31.11
C VAL A 119 6.89 7.05 -30.98
N GLU A 120 7.75 7.19 -31.98
CA GLU A 120 8.68 8.31 -32.14
C GLU A 120 7.89 9.58 -32.52
N SER A 121 7.05 10.04 -31.63
CA SER A 121 6.46 11.36 -31.76
C SER A 121 7.19 12.30 -30.83
N PRO A 122 7.63 13.47 -31.30
CA PRO A 122 8.22 14.48 -30.43
C PRO A 122 7.10 15.06 -29.56
N PHE A 123 6.93 14.52 -28.34
CA PHE A 123 6.04 15.10 -27.35
C PHE A 123 6.76 16.29 -26.71
N GLU A 124 6.12 17.43 -26.72
CA GLU A 124 6.53 18.56 -25.88
C GLU A 124 5.98 18.36 -24.47
N PHE A 125 6.86 18.30 -23.49
CA PHE A 125 6.51 18.22 -22.08
C PHE A 125 6.48 19.61 -21.46
N VAL A 126 5.34 20.00 -20.92
CA VAL A 126 5.16 21.28 -20.28
C VAL A 126 4.79 21.07 -18.81
N PRO A 127 5.49 21.64 -17.84
CA PRO A 127 6.60 22.60 -17.97
C PRO A 127 7.96 21.96 -18.24
N SER A 128 8.19 20.68 -17.87
CA SER A 128 9.43 19.93 -18.12
C SER A 128 9.18 18.43 -18.02
N VAL A 129 10.11 17.60 -18.50
CA VAL A 129 10.06 16.14 -18.40
C VAL A 129 10.07 15.73 -16.92
N GLU A 130 10.92 16.34 -16.09
CA GLU A 130 11.04 16.06 -14.67
C GLU A 130 9.72 16.33 -13.94
N ALA A 131 9.09 17.48 -14.18
CA ALA A 131 7.81 17.82 -13.54
C ALA A 131 6.68 16.86 -13.94
N VAL A 132 6.67 16.38 -15.19
CA VAL A 132 5.70 15.39 -15.66
C VAL A 132 5.93 14.04 -15.00
N LEU A 133 7.20 13.61 -14.86
CA LEU A 133 7.56 12.36 -14.19
C LEU A 133 7.22 12.40 -12.69
N ASP A 134 7.48 13.53 -12.01
CA ASP A 134 7.14 13.70 -10.60
C ASP A 134 5.63 13.61 -10.39
N ASN A 135 4.84 14.31 -11.21
CA ASN A 135 3.38 14.25 -11.15
C ASN A 135 2.84 12.85 -11.46
N ALA A 136 3.43 12.16 -12.44
CA ALA A 136 3.05 10.80 -12.79
C ALA A 136 3.37 9.83 -11.64
N THR A 137 4.51 9.99 -11.00
CA THR A 137 4.93 9.20 -9.84
C THR A 137 3.97 9.40 -8.66
N GLU A 138 3.67 10.65 -8.32
CA GLU A 138 2.72 10.97 -7.24
C GLU A 138 1.34 10.38 -7.51
N SER A 139 0.85 10.54 -8.75
CA SER A 139 -0.45 10.02 -9.17
C SER A 139 -0.50 8.48 -9.11
N TYR A 140 0.57 7.81 -9.55
CA TYR A 140 0.68 6.36 -9.49
C TYR A 140 0.68 5.86 -8.04
N ILE A 141 1.51 6.42 -7.17
CA ILE A 141 1.62 6.04 -5.76
C ILE A 141 0.30 6.27 -5.03
N THR A 142 -0.33 7.43 -5.24
CA THR A 142 -1.64 7.75 -4.65
C THR A 142 -2.72 6.76 -5.12
N GLY A 143 -2.76 6.48 -6.42
CA GLY A 143 -3.70 5.53 -7.00
C GLY A 143 -3.51 4.11 -6.48
N PHE A 144 -2.26 3.66 -6.35
CA PHE A 144 -1.94 2.35 -5.78
C PHE A 144 -2.38 2.25 -4.31
N ILE A 145 -2.03 3.24 -3.49
CA ILE A 145 -2.42 3.26 -2.07
C ILE A 145 -3.94 3.27 -1.93
N TYR A 146 -4.64 4.06 -2.74
CA TYR A 146 -6.10 4.06 -2.75
C TYR A 146 -6.68 2.69 -3.11
N SER A 147 -6.18 2.06 -4.16
CA SER A 147 -6.59 0.72 -4.57
C SER A 147 -6.35 -0.32 -3.47
N ALA A 148 -5.18 -0.28 -2.82
CA ALA A 148 -4.84 -1.16 -1.71
C ALA A 148 -5.75 -0.96 -0.49
N LEU A 149 -6.13 0.28 -0.18
CA LEU A 149 -7.08 0.60 0.88
C LEU A 149 -8.47 0.05 0.58
N VAL A 150 -8.96 0.22 -0.65
CA VAL A 150 -10.27 -0.28 -1.08
C VAL A 150 -10.28 -1.81 -1.11
N ALA A 151 -9.27 -2.46 -1.68
CA ALA A 151 -9.16 -3.91 -1.71
C ALA A 151 -9.14 -4.50 -0.30
N SER A 152 -8.34 -3.93 0.59
CA SER A 152 -8.27 -4.35 1.99
C SER A 152 -9.61 -4.15 2.72
N PHE A 153 -10.31 -3.04 2.44
CA PHE A 153 -11.64 -2.81 3.02
C PHE A 153 -12.65 -3.86 2.54
N CYS A 154 -12.70 -4.13 1.25
CA CYS A 154 -13.61 -5.14 0.69
C CYS A 154 -13.31 -6.53 1.29
N CYS A 155 -12.05 -6.93 1.34
CA CYS A 155 -11.64 -8.21 1.93
C CYS A 155 -11.96 -8.31 3.43
N GLU A 156 -11.81 -7.21 4.18
CA GLU A 156 -12.18 -7.19 5.60
C GLU A 156 -13.69 -7.36 5.81
N GLN A 157 -14.51 -6.73 4.97
CA GLN A 157 -15.97 -6.88 5.03
C GLN A 157 -16.41 -8.30 4.63
N GLU A 158 -15.84 -8.86 3.56
CA GLU A 158 -16.11 -10.21 3.11
C GLU A 158 -15.74 -11.24 4.19
N SER A 159 -14.56 -11.11 4.76
CA SER A 159 -14.10 -11.99 5.84
C SER A 159 -14.99 -11.90 7.08
N ARG A 160 -15.52 -10.70 7.36
CA ARG A 160 -16.47 -10.49 8.48
C ARG A 160 -17.81 -11.13 8.19
N MET A 161 -18.37 -10.94 7.00
CA MET A 161 -19.63 -11.59 6.60
C MET A 161 -19.50 -13.11 6.68
N SER A 162 -18.42 -13.65 6.16
CA SER A 162 -18.15 -15.09 6.18
C SER A 162 -18.04 -15.62 7.61
N ALA A 163 -17.31 -14.93 8.48
CA ALA A 163 -17.14 -15.31 9.90
C ALA A 163 -18.45 -15.20 10.72
N MET A 164 -19.37 -14.31 10.33
CA MET A 164 -20.66 -14.16 11.00
C MET A 164 -21.72 -15.13 10.47
N SER A 165 -21.50 -15.72 9.29
CA SER A 165 -22.41 -16.68 8.66
C SER A 165 -22.05 -18.14 8.98
N ALA A 166 -20.92 -18.39 9.59
CA ALA A 166 -20.44 -19.70 10.03
C ALA A 166 -20.91 -20.03 11.46
#